data_71f52fd3ae0828f1331621a228c16a36
#
_entry.id   71f52fd3ae0828f1331621a228c16a36
#
_cell.length_a   1.000
_cell.length_b   1.000
_cell.length_c   1.000
_cell.angle_alpha   90.00
_cell.angle_beta   90.00
_cell.angle_gamma   90.00
#
_symmetry.space_group_name_H-M   'P 1'
#
loop_
_entity.id
_entity.type
_entity.pdbx_description
1 polymer ?
#
loop_
_entity_poly.entity_id
_entity_poly.type
_entity_poly.pdbx_seq_one_letter_code
_entity_poly.pdbx_strand_id
1 'polypeptide(L)'
;MPTFATPKPITVSIELSVGDVRIVASDRTDTIVQVRPTDDSREVDVRDAEQTRVEQTPDGLVVKTPRPRGLGLLGKPGSVDVTIELPAGSSVHGDSSVAAFHTSGRLGECKIKTTAGNVDLDETGPLDLHTGAGAVSVTKAGGDTEVTTGTGRIRLGEIDGAAVIKNSNGDTRIDAVTGNLRMNASNGDLIVGRADANVTGKSANGEIRIGQVSSGTVEVKTSNGEIEIGVGAGSAARLDLFTSFGHVRNHMDAADSPEPTDSVVEVSARTSYGDIVIRRA
;
A
#
# COMPACT_ATOMS: atom_id res chain seq x y z
N MET A 1 20.68 24.50 3.84
CA MET A 1 19.37 23.86 4.07
C MET A 1 18.33 24.96 4.16
N PRO A 2 17.42 25.08 3.20
CA PRO A 2 16.32 26.01 3.31
C PRO A 2 15.36 25.57 4.42
N THR A 3 14.93 26.54 5.23
CA THR A 3 13.97 26.36 6.31
C THR A 3 12.80 27.29 6.07
N PHE A 4 11.59 26.77 6.22
CA PHE A 4 10.34 27.47 5.95
C PHE A 4 9.47 27.47 7.21
N ALA A 5 8.92 28.61 7.58
CA ALA A 5 7.95 28.68 8.68
C ALA A 5 6.64 28.02 8.25
N THR A 6 6.29 26.92 8.86
CA THR A 6 5.09 26.13 8.56
C THR A 6 4.39 25.71 9.86
N PRO A 7 3.72 26.66 10.54
CA PRO A 7 3.11 26.39 11.86
C PRO A 7 1.89 25.46 11.79
N LYS A 8 1.47 25.06 10.61
CA LYS A 8 0.37 24.10 10.34
C LYS A 8 0.86 23.06 9.34
N PRO A 9 0.22 21.90 9.29
CA PRO A 9 0.44 20.90 8.25
C PRO A 9 0.34 21.53 6.86
N ILE A 10 1.22 21.12 5.96
CA ILE A 10 1.31 21.61 4.57
C ILE A 10 1.21 20.46 3.58
N THR A 11 1.10 20.78 2.30
CA THR A 11 1.30 19.81 1.23
C THR A 11 2.71 19.95 0.65
N VAL A 12 3.44 18.85 0.55
CA VAL A 12 4.75 18.82 -0.12
C VAL A 12 4.62 18.04 -1.42
N SER A 13 4.94 18.71 -2.54
CA SER A 13 5.00 18.09 -3.86
C SER A 13 6.45 17.82 -4.24
N ILE A 14 6.76 16.57 -4.58
CA ILE A 14 8.11 16.09 -4.86
C ILE A 14 8.13 15.52 -6.28
N GLU A 15 8.91 16.13 -7.17
CA GLU A 15 9.13 15.62 -8.53
C GLU A 15 10.62 15.27 -8.69
N LEU A 16 10.93 13.96 -8.73
CA LEU A 16 12.30 13.46 -8.85
C LEU A 16 12.47 12.58 -10.10
N SER A 17 13.65 12.65 -10.71
CA SER A 17 14.03 11.69 -11.75
C SER A 17 14.55 10.38 -11.13
N VAL A 18 15.60 10.48 -10.32
CA VAL A 18 16.24 9.35 -9.61
C VAL A 18 16.67 9.82 -8.23
N GLY A 19 16.50 8.98 -7.20
CA GLY A 19 16.99 9.33 -5.86
C GLY A 19 16.34 8.56 -4.73
N ASP A 20 16.56 9.09 -3.52
CA ASP A 20 15.95 8.62 -2.29
C ASP A 20 15.22 9.79 -1.60
N VAL A 21 14.03 9.55 -1.10
CA VAL A 21 13.21 10.53 -0.39
C VAL A 21 12.96 10.05 1.02
N ARG A 22 13.46 10.82 1.99
CA ARG A 22 13.20 10.59 3.40
C ARG A 22 12.36 11.72 3.98
N ILE A 23 11.23 11.40 4.58
CA ILE A 23 10.31 12.35 5.19
C ILE A 23 10.15 12.03 6.67
N VAL A 24 10.36 13.03 7.52
CA VAL A 24 10.19 12.92 8.97
C VAL A 24 9.09 13.87 9.40
N ALA A 25 7.95 13.31 9.76
CA ALA A 25 6.82 14.07 10.29
C ALA A 25 6.87 14.08 11.82
N SER A 26 6.90 15.26 12.42
CA SER A 26 7.01 15.42 13.87
C SER A 26 6.24 16.65 14.36
N ASP A 27 6.17 16.82 15.68
CA ASP A 27 5.54 18.01 16.29
C ASP A 27 6.49 19.22 16.18
N ARG A 28 6.43 19.88 15.04
CA ARG A 28 7.26 21.05 14.70
C ARG A 28 6.45 22.13 13.99
N THR A 29 6.98 23.33 13.93
CA THR A 29 6.31 24.51 13.33
C THR A 29 7.06 25.08 12.12
N ASP A 30 8.01 24.34 11.61
CA ASP A 30 8.82 24.67 10.44
C ASP A 30 8.99 23.44 9.54
N THR A 31 9.43 23.67 8.31
CA THR A 31 9.83 22.60 7.38
C THR A 31 11.27 22.82 6.95
N ILE A 32 12.08 21.80 7.07
CA ILE A 32 13.48 21.81 6.63
C ILE A 32 13.61 20.88 5.45
N VAL A 33 14.23 21.34 4.37
CA VAL A 33 14.53 20.52 3.21
C VAL A 33 16.03 20.45 2.99
N GLN A 34 16.54 19.25 2.88
CA GLN A 34 17.91 18.98 2.52
C GLN A 34 17.96 18.20 1.22
N VAL A 35 18.72 18.70 0.26
CA VAL A 35 19.00 18.01 -1.00
C VAL A 35 20.50 17.76 -1.08
N ARG A 36 20.88 16.52 -1.36
CA ARG A 36 22.28 16.11 -1.53
C ARG A 36 22.43 15.26 -2.79
N PRO A 37 23.60 15.26 -3.44
CA PRO A 37 23.91 14.26 -4.43
C PRO A 37 23.94 12.89 -3.75
N THR A 38 23.50 11.84 -4.41
CA THR A 38 23.62 10.47 -3.89
C THR A 38 25.10 10.03 -3.88
N ASP A 39 25.88 10.54 -4.85
CA ASP A 39 27.33 10.30 -4.93
C ASP A 39 28.04 11.62 -5.27
N ASP A 40 28.78 12.17 -4.30
CA ASP A 40 29.51 13.45 -4.42
C ASP A 40 30.64 13.38 -5.46
N SER A 41 31.10 12.19 -5.83
CA SER A 41 32.14 12.00 -6.85
C SER A 41 31.59 12.08 -8.28
N ARG A 42 30.27 12.01 -8.46
CA ARG A 42 29.61 12.07 -9.76
C ARG A 42 29.13 13.49 -10.08
N GLU A 43 29.77 14.12 -11.03
CA GLU A 43 29.43 15.50 -11.44
C GLU A 43 27.94 15.69 -11.79
N VAL A 44 27.29 14.65 -12.35
CA VAL A 44 25.88 14.70 -12.72
C VAL A 44 24.96 14.73 -11.49
N ASP A 45 25.30 14.00 -10.43
CA ASP A 45 24.52 13.97 -9.19
C ASP A 45 24.68 15.32 -8.45
N VAL A 46 25.92 15.83 -8.37
CA VAL A 46 26.21 17.14 -7.78
C VAL A 46 25.45 18.24 -8.52
N ARG A 47 25.52 18.27 -9.84
CA ARG A 47 24.81 19.25 -10.65
C ARG A 47 23.29 19.17 -10.47
N ASP A 48 22.71 17.97 -10.48
CA ASP A 48 21.26 17.80 -10.34
C ASP A 48 20.80 18.15 -8.92
N ALA A 49 21.62 17.89 -7.89
CA ALA A 49 21.38 18.34 -6.53
C ALA A 49 21.40 19.88 -6.42
N GLU A 50 22.42 20.54 -7.00
CA GLU A 50 22.53 22.02 -7.02
C GLU A 50 21.41 22.70 -7.80
N GLN A 51 20.90 22.06 -8.86
CA GLN A 51 19.83 22.58 -9.71
C GLN A 51 18.42 22.19 -9.19
N THR A 52 18.33 21.38 -8.15
CA THR A 52 17.06 21.03 -7.53
C THR A 52 16.45 22.28 -6.89
N ARG A 53 15.22 22.57 -7.30
CA ARG A 53 14.47 23.71 -6.78
C ARG A 53 13.67 23.31 -5.56
N VAL A 54 13.74 24.13 -4.54
CA VAL A 54 12.92 24.04 -3.34
C VAL A 54 12.21 25.37 -3.18
N GLU A 55 10.92 25.40 -3.45
CA GLU A 55 10.13 26.63 -3.53
C GLU A 55 8.89 26.53 -2.62
N GLN A 56 8.64 27.60 -1.87
CA GLN A 56 7.40 27.73 -1.11
C GLN A 56 6.29 28.24 -2.05
N THR A 57 5.13 27.61 -1.98
CA THR A 57 3.93 28.00 -2.72
C THR A 57 2.80 28.35 -1.76
N PRO A 58 1.71 28.97 -2.19
CA PRO A 58 0.56 29.23 -1.32
C PRO A 58 -0.01 27.97 -0.65
N ASP A 59 0.11 26.81 -1.33
CA ASP A 59 -0.45 25.53 -0.90
C ASP A 59 0.55 24.63 -0.17
N GLY A 60 1.83 25.04 -0.04
CA GLY A 60 2.87 24.27 0.64
C GLY A 60 4.27 24.42 0.06
N LEU A 61 4.95 23.31 -0.21
CA LEU A 61 6.32 23.28 -0.75
C LEU A 61 6.41 22.41 -2.01
N VAL A 62 7.26 22.82 -2.93
CA VAL A 62 7.60 22.03 -4.12
C VAL A 62 9.10 21.75 -4.11
N VAL A 63 9.46 20.48 -4.24
CA VAL A 63 10.83 19.99 -4.45
C VAL A 63 10.89 19.36 -5.83
N LYS A 64 11.71 19.94 -6.72
CA LYS A 64 11.73 19.51 -8.12
C LYS A 64 13.14 19.44 -8.66
N THR A 65 13.55 18.25 -9.12
CA THR A 65 14.81 18.08 -9.86
C THR A 65 14.67 18.54 -11.31
N PRO A 66 15.78 18.96 -11.93
CA PRO A 66 15.77 19.28 -13.35
C PRO A 66 15.33 18.08 -14.18
N ARG A 67 14.48 18.33 -15.18
CA ARG A 67 14.15 17.28 -16.15
C ARG A 67 15.36 17.02 -17.04
N PRO A 68 15.69 15.76 -17.35
CA PRO A 68 16.77 15.46 -18.27
C PRO A 68 16.57 16.20 -19.60
N ARG A 69 17.51 17.08 -19.97
CA ARG A 69 17.49 17.78 -21.25
C ARG A 69 18.16 16.90 -22.30
N GLY A 70 17.39 16.41 -23.26
CA GLY A 70 17.92 15.73 -24.44
C GLY A 70 17.14 14.48 -24.83
N LEU A 71 17.04 14.23 -26.13
CA LEU A 71 16.53 12.97 -26.68
C LEU A 71 17.50 11.83 -26.31
N GLY A 72 17.23 11.22 -25.19
CA GLY A 72 17.38 9.81 -24.86
C GLY A 72 18.72 9.06 -25.00
N LEU A 73 19.81 9.62 -25.51
CA LEU A 73 21.00 8.81 -25.84
C LEU A 73 22.31 9.24 -25.18
N LEU A 74 22.42 10.40 -24.52
CA LEU A 74 23.70 10.93 -24.06
C LEU A 74 23.77 11.45 -22.61
N GLY A 75 22.77 11.22 -21.77
CA GLY A 75 22.87 11.65 -20.37
C GLY A 75 21.98 10.79 -19.46
N LYS A 76 22.59 9.99 -18.59
CA LYS A 76 21.88 9.40 -17.46
C LYS A 76 21.49 10.53 -16.51
N PRO A 77 20.27 10.58 -15.96
CA PRO A 77 19.92 11.55 -14.92
C PRO A 77 20.82 11.36 -13.70
N GLY A 78 21.09 12.44 -12.99
CA GLY A 78 21.73 12.37 -11.68
C GLY A 78 20.76 11.83 -10.65
N SER A 79 21.31 11.26 -9.59
CA SER A 79 20.59 10.77 -8.43
C SER A 79 20.74 11.75 -7.27
N VAL A 80 19.62 12.06 -6.59
CA VAL A 80 19.62 13.01 -5.47
C VAL A 80 18.89 12.44 -4.26
N ASP A 81 19.44 12.64 -3.08
CA ASP A 81 18.83 12.29 -1.82
C ASP A 81 18.15 13.53 -1.23
N VAL A 82 16.86 13.42 -0.98
CA VAL A 82 16.02 14.48 -0.43
C VAL A 82 15.55 14.09 0.96
N THR A 83 15.93 14.87 1.97
CA THR A 83 15.40 14.72 3.32
C THR A 83 14.50 15.90 3.65
N ILE A 84 13.28 15.62 4.09
CA ILE A 84 12.28 16.63 4.45
C ILE A 84 11.82 16.37 5.88
N GLU A 85 12.00 17.34 6.73
CA GLU A 85 11.42 17.34 8.06
C GLU A 85 10.27 18.35 8.08
N LEU A 86 9.08 17.92 8.51
CA LEU A 86 7.85 18.71 8.39
C LEU A 86 6.86 18.46 9.54
N PRO A 87 5.86 19.35 9.73
CA PRO A 87 4.82 19.15 10.73
C PRO A 87 4.01 17.88 10.51
N ALA A 88 3.71 17.16 11.59
CA ALA A 88 2.85 15.99 11.55
C ALA A 88 1.47 16.32 10.95
N GLY A 89 0.91 15.37 10.18
CA GLY A 89 -0.33 15.56 9.44
C GLY A 89 -0.18 16.27 8.09
N SER A 90 1.06 16.63 7.67
CA SER A 90 1.31 17.17 6.35
C SER A 90 1.08 16.13 5.25
N SER A 91 0.57 16.56 4.10
CA SER A 91 0.32 15.71 2.94
C SER A 91 1.53 15.62 2.01
N VAL A 92 1.68 14.49 1.32
CA VAL A 92 2.82 14.23 0.44
C VAL A 92 2.34 13.79 -0.94
N HIS A 93 2.77 14.51 -1.98
CA HIS A 93 2.56 14.15 -3.37
C HIS A 93 3.93 13.89 -4.02
N GLY A 94 4.27 12.62 -4.25
CA GLY A 94 5.53 12.18 -4.86
C GLY A 94 5.33 11.66 -6.28
N ASP A 95 6.07 12.19 -7.24
CA ASP A 95 6.16 11.65 -8.61
C ASP A 95 7.63 11.45 -8.96
N SER A 96 7.99 10.22 -9.33
CA SER A 96 9.38 9.91 -9.66
C SER A 96 9.48 8.82 -10.73
N SER A 97 10.63 8.80 -11.41
CA SER A 97 10.95 7.69 -12.31
C SER A 97 11.53 6.51 -11.52
N VAL A 98 12.59 6.76 -10.75
CA VAL A 98 13.25 5.72 -9.94
C VAL A 98 13.61 6.33 -8.58
N ALA A 99 12.76 6.15 -7.59
CA ALA A 99 13.05 6.63 -6.25
C ALA A 99 12.46 5.72 -5.17
N ALA A 100 13.21 5.56 -4.08
CA ALA A 100 12.66 5.01 -2.86
C ALA A 100 12.04 6.15 -2.02
N PHE A 101 10.98 5.82 -1.29
CA PHE A 101 10.31 6.72 -0.35
C PHE A 101 10.30 6.09 1.04
N HIS A 102 10.82 6.81 2.01
CA HIS A 102 10.83 6.38 3.41
C HIS A 102 10.21 7.47 4.27
N THR A 103 9.18 7.14 5.03
CA THR A 103 8.56 8.11 5.94
C THR A 103 8.59 7.62 7.37
N SER A 104 8.62 8.55 8.30
CA SER A 104 8.45 8.30 9.73
C SER A 104 7.54 9.34 10.35
N GLY A 105 6.72 8.91 11.31
CA GLY A 105 5.68 9.72 11.93
C GLY A 105 4.40 9.81 11.10
N ARG A 106 3.43 10.60 11.57
CA ARG A 106 2.10 10.66 11.00
C ARG A 106 1.98 11.72 9.90
N LEU A 107 1.70 11.26 8.69
CA LEU A 107 1.37 12.08 7.53
C LEU A 107 -0.15 12.24 7.35
N GLY A 108 -0.55 13.22 6.57
CA GLY A 108 -1.88 13.38 6.00
C GLY A 108 -2.09 12.52 4.76
N GLU A 109 -2.79 13.05 3.75
CA GLU A 109 -2.96 12.36 2.47
C GLU A 109 -1.61 12.09 1.80
N CYS A 110 -1.40 10.86 1.33
CA CYS A 110 -0.20 10.49 0.58
C CYS A 110 -0.58 10.02 -0.83
N LYS A 111 -0.02 10.68 -1.83
CA LYS A 111 -0.10 10.28 -3.25
C LYS A 111 1.28 10.06 -3.78
N ILE A 112 1.65 8.79 -4.04
CA ILE A 112 3.01 8.45 -4.48
C ILE A 112 2.94 7.64 -5.76
N LYS A 113 3.67 8.11 -6.76
CA LYS A 113 3.84 7.43 -8.04
C LYS A 113 5.32 7.29 -8.36
N THR A 114 5.76 6.06 -8.56
CA THR A 114 7.13 5.77 -9.00
C THR A 114 7.12 4.65 -10.03
N THR A 115 8.05 4.67 -10.99
CA THR A 115 8.18 3.54 -11.91
C THR A 115 8.95 2.38 -11.25
N ALA A 116 9.95 2.70 -10.43
CA ALA A 116 10.70 1.70 -9.65
C ALA A 116 11.23 2.31 -8.36
N GLY A 117 11.17 1.54 -7.27
CA GLY A 117 11.66 1.92 -5.96
C GLY A 117 10.77 1.35 -4.85
N ASN A 118 11.37 1.14 -3.71
CA ASN A 118 10.64 0.70 -2.52
C ASN A 118 9.92 1.88 -1.88
N VAL A 119 8.77 1.61 -1.28
CA VAL A 119 7.98 2.63 -0.58
C VAL A 119 7.67 2.10 0.81
N ASP A 120 8.27 2.74 1.82
CA ASP A 120 8.10 2.39 3.23
C ASP A 120 7.46 3.58 3.96
N LEU A 121 6.20 3.45 4.32
CA LEU A 121 5.42 4.49 5.00
C LEU A 121 5.08 4.04 6.42
N ASP A 122 5.23 4.94 7.38
CA ASP A 122 4.85 4.69 8.77
C ASP A 122 3.34 4.90 8.95
N GLU A 123 2.89 6.09 9.24
CA GLU A 123 1.46 6.40 9.37
C GLU A 123 1.01 7.41 8.31
N THR A 124 -0.07 7.09 7.60
CA THR A 124 -0.67 8.00 6.61
C THR A 124 -2.15 8.21 6.88
N GLY A 125 -2.72 9.31 6.38
CA GLY A 125 -4.14 9.42 6.11
C GLY A 125 -4.55 8.59 4.89
N PRO A 126 -5.44 9.09 4.01
CA PRO A 126 -5.76 8.43 2.75
C PRO A 126 -4.50 8.20 1.91
N LEU A 127 -4.41 7.03 1.25
CA LEU A 127 -3.23 6.61 0.50
C LEU A 127 -3.58 6.23 -0.93
N ASP A 128 -2.90 6.86 -1.90
CA ASP A 128 -2.91 6.46 -3.30
C ASP A 128 -1.46 6.21 -3.74
N LEU A 129 -1.11 4.93 -3.96
CA LEU A 129 0.26 4.50 -4.22
C LEU A 129 0.35 3.65 -5.48
N HIS A 130 1.17 4.10 -6.42
CA HIS A 130 1.47 3.37 -7.65
C HIS A 130 2.98 3.16 -7.80
N THR A 131 3.40 1.90 -7.91
CA THR A 131 4.78 1.56 -8.28
C THR A 131 4.79 0.51 -9.39
N GLY A 132 5.68 0.66 -10.36
CA GLY A 132 5.88 -0.37 -11.39
C GLY A 132 6.64 -1.58 -10.84
N ALA A 133 7.70 -1.33 -10.06
CA ALA A 133 8.52 -2.37 -9.42
C ALA A 133 9.10 -1.88 -8.10
N GLY A 134 8.90 -2.63 -7.03
CA GLY A 134 9.39 -2.34 -5.69
C GLY A 134 8.50 -2.93 -4.61
N ALA A 135 9.06 -3.11 -3.44
CA ALA A 135 8.29 -3.50 -2.27
C ALA A 135 7.54 -2.29 -1.69
N VAL A 136 6.34 -2.54 -1.21
CA VAL A 136 5.50 -1.56 -0.52
C VAL A 136 5.28 -2.03 0.90
N SER A 137 5.58 -1.17 1.87
CA SER A 137 5.33 -1.41 3.29
C SER A 137 4.63 -0.18 3.88
N VAL A 138 3.51 -0.37 4.54
CA VAL A 138 2.77 0.69 5.23
C VAL A 138 2.37 0.16 6.60
N THR A 139 2.76 0.85 7.66
CA THR A 139 2.42 0.43 9.02
C THR A 139 0.94 0.69 9.33
N LYS A 140 0.46 1.91 9.00
CA LYS A 140 -0.93 2.28 9.22
C LYS A 140 -1.44 3.27 8.18
N ALA A 141 -2.65 3.03 7.67
CA ALA A 141 -3.38 3.97 6.82
C ALA A 141 -4.71 4.36 7.50
N GLY A 142 -4.85 5.65 7.81
CA GLY A 142 -6.02 6.23 8.48
C GLY A 142 -7.08 6.72 7.50
N GLY A 143 -7.40 5.97 6.46
CA GLY A 143 -8.39 6.31 5.46
C GLY A 143 -8.37 5.35 4.27
N ASP A 144 -9.13 5.69 3.24
CA ASP A 144 -9.21 4.89 2.04
C ASP A 144 -7.83 4.71 1.39
N THR A 145 -7.54 3.49 0.98
CA THR A 145 -6.22 3.07 0.54
C THR A 145 -6.28 2.41 -0.84
N GLU A 146 -5.60 2.99 -1.82
CA GLU A 146 -5.36 2.33 -3.11
C GLU A 146 -3.86 2.07 -3.28
N VAL A 147 -3.48 0.79 -3.48
CA VAL A 147 -2.10 0.40 -3.77
C VAL A 147 -2.05 -0.44 -5.02
N THR A 148 -1.25 0.00 -5.99
CA THR A 148 -1.02 -0.74 -7.23
C THR A 148 0.48 -0.97 -7.44
N THR A 149 0.88 -2.23 -7.64
CA THR A 149 2.25 -2.57 -8.03
C THR A 149 2.28 -3.56 -9.19
N GLY A 150 3.25 -3.40 -10.07
CA GLY A 150 3.51 -4.38 -11.13
C GLY A 150 4.27 -5.59 -10.61
N THR A 151 5.33 -5.35 -9.84
CA THR A 151 6.15 -6.43 -9.27
C THR A 151 6.72 -6.00 -7.92
N GLY A 152 6.43 -6.77 -6.90
CA GLY A 152 6.93 -6.54 -5.55
C GLY A 152 5.99 -7.09 -4.48
N ARG A 153 6.50 -7.17 -3.27
CA ARG A 153 5.70 -7.57 -2.13
C ARG A 153 4.97 -6.36 -1.55
N ILE A 154 3.70 -6.54 -1.21
CA ILE A 154 2.90 -5.53 -0.50
C ILE A 154 2.68 -6.01 0.94
N ARG A 155 2.98 -5.16 1.91
CA ARG A 155 2.68 -5.34 3.33
C ARG A 155 1.96 -4.11 3.85
N LEU A 156 0.72 -4.29 4.26
CA LEU A 156 -0.08 -3.25 4.89
C LEU A 156 -0.47 -3.73 6.28
N GLY A 157 -0.16 -2.95 7.30
CA GLY A 157 -0.55 -3.24 8.67
C GLY A 157 -2.05 -2.98 8.88
N GLU A 158 -2.39 -1.90 9.55
CA GLU A 158 -3.78 -1.51 9.80
C GLU A 158 -4.29 -0.54 8.75
N ILE A 159 -5.48 -0.80 8.20
CA ILE A 159 -6.20 0.11 7.29
C ILE A 159 -7.53 0.47 7.93
N ASP A 160 -7.68 1.75 8.29
CA ASP A 160 -8.91 2.29 8.84
C ASP A 160 -9.74 2.98 7.73
N GLY A 161 -10.33 2.18 6.88
CA GLY A 161 -11.07 2.60 5.69
C GLY A 161 -11.23 1.48 4.68
N ALA A 162 -11.72 1.81 3.48
CA ALA A 162 -11.79 0.86 2.37
C ALA A 162 -10.42 0.70 1.69
N ALA A 163 -10.16 -0.50 1.14
CA ALA A 163 -8.89 -0.79 0.48
C ALA A 163 -9.08 -1.43 -0.90
N VAL A 164 -8.33 -0.94 -1.87
CA VAL A 164 -8.22 -1.51 -3.22
C VAL A 164 -6.76 -1.82 -3.52
N ILE A 165 -6.43 -3.09 -3.60
CA ILE A 165 -5.05 -3.55 -3.80
C ILE A 165 -4.93 -4.30 -5.12
N LYS A 166 -3.98 -3.89 -5.93
CA LYS A 166 -3.67 -4.55 -7.22
C LYS A 166 -2.19 -4.89 -7.27
N ASN A 167 -1.88 -6.17 -7.39
CA ASN A 167 -0.51 -6.66 -7.50
C ASN A 167 -0.40 -7.65 -8.65
N SER A 168 0.42 -7.37 -9.65
CA SER A 168 0.58 -8.35 -10.72
C SER A 168 1.45 -9.53 -10.30
N ASN A 169 2.59 -9.27 -9.64
CA ASN A 169 3.53 -10.32 -9.24
C ASN A 169 4.14 -10.05 -7.86
N GLY A 170 3.83 -10.90 -6.91
CA GLY A 170 4.32 -10.86 -5.53
C GLY A 170 3.21 -11.00 -4.51
N ASP A 171 3.58 -11.36 -3.29
CA ASP A 171 2.64 -11.60 -2.21
C ASP A 171 2.07 -10.28 -1.67
N THR A 172 0.82 -10.33 -1.28
CA THR A 172 0.11 -9.25 -0.62
C THR A 172 -0.33 -9.70 0.77
N ARG A 173 0.10 -8.97 1.79
CA ARG A 173 -0.31 -9.20 3.17
C ARG A 173 -0.91 -7.94 3.77
N ILE A 174 -2.09 -8.09 4.36
CA ILE A 174 -2.80 -7.06 5.12
C ILE A 174 -3.06 -7.62 6.51
N ASP A 175 -2.67 -6.91 7.56
CA ASP A 175 -2.89 -7.41 8.92
C ASP A 175 -4.32 -7.15 9.38
N ALA A 176 -4.89 -5.95 9.16
CA ALA A 176 -6.28 -5.65 9.47
C ALA A 176 -6.87 -4.58 8.53
N VAL A 177 -8.15 -4.71 8.21
CA VAL A 177 -8.91 -3.71 7.45
C VAL A 177 -10.32 -3.57 8.03
N THR A 178 -10.75 -2.31 8.26
CA THR A 178 -12.07 -2.02 8.85
C THR A 178 -13.16 -1.84 7.79
N GLY A 179 -12.81 -1.30 6.62
CA GLY A 179 -13.73 -1.08 5.50
C GLY A 179 -13.73 -2.22 4.47
N ASN A 180 -14.41 -1.96 3.34
CA ASN A 180 -14.48 -2.94 2.25
C ASN A 180 -13.11 -3.17 1.62
N LEU A 181 -12.75 -4.43 1.39
CA LEU A 181 -11.48 -4.83 0.81
C LEU A 181 -11.68 -5.44 -0.57
N ARG A 182 -10.94 -4.93 -1.54
CA ARG A 182 -10.83 -5.52 -2.88
C ARG A 182 -9.38 -5.80 -3.23
N MET A 183 -9.05 -7.05 -3.50
CA MET A 183 -7.71 -7.48 -3.90
C MET A 183 -7.72 -8.17 -5.25
N ASN A 184 -6.77 -7.83 -6.11
CA ASN A 184 -6.55 -8.52 -7.38
C ASN A 184 -5.06 -8.82 -7.55
N ALA A 185 -4.72 -10.08 -7.79
CA ALA A 185 -3.37 -10.51 -8.11
C ALA A 185 -3.37 -11.38 -9.38
N SER A 186 -2.24 -11.42 -10.06
CA SER A 186 -2.01 -12.46 -11.09
C SER A 186 -1.21 -13.61 -10.50
N ASN A 187 -0.09 -13.30 -9.81
CA ASN A 187 0.77 -14.31 -9.19
C ASN A 187 1.21 -13.83 -7.80
N GLY A 188 1.02 -14.67 -6.81
CA GLY A 188 1.36 -14.41 -5.41
C GLY A 188 0.18 -14.62 -4.48
N ASP A 189 0.48 -14.80 -3.22
CA ASP A 189 -0.49 -15.09 -2.19
C ASP A 189 -1.19 -13.82 -1.70
N LEU A 190 -2.47 -13.95 -1.39
CA LEU A 190 -3.30 -12.91 -0.79
C LEU A 190 -3.60 -13.31 0.66
N ILE A 191 -2.98 -12.64 1.61
CA ILE A 191 -3.09 -12.97 3.03
C ILE A 191 -3.69 -11.77 3.77
N VAL A 192 -4.82 -11.99 4.42
CA VAL A 192 -5.51 -11.00 5.25
C VAL A 192 -5.62 -11.56 6.67
N GLY A 193 -5.15 -10.84 7.66
CA GLY A 193 -5.28 -11.23 9.07
C GLY A 193 -6.73 -11.09 9.54
N ARG A 194 -7.29 -9.89 9.49
CA ARG A 194 -8.67 -9.60 9.88
C ARG A 194 -9.35 -8.65 8.90
N ALA A 195 -10.58 -8.94 8.56
CA ALA A 195 -11.45 -8.05 7.80
C ALA A 195 -12.80 -7.89 8.53
N ASP A 196 -13.21 -6.64 8.73
CA ASP A 196 -14.42 -6.31 9.49
C ASP A 196 -15.63 -5.98 8.58
N ALA A 197 -15.42 -5.97 7.25
CA ALA A 197 -16.44 -5.68 6.23
C ALA A 197 -16.31 -6.63 5.02
N ASN A 198 -16.91 -6.25 3.88
CA ASN A 198 -16.89 -7.10 2.69
C ASN A 198 -15.48 -7.29 2.11
N VAL A 199 -15.20 -8.51 1.67
CA VAL A 199 -13.93 -8.87 1.04
C VAL A 199 -14.17 -9.44 -0.35
N THR A 200 -13.50 -8.87 -1.35
CA THR A 200 -13.41 -9.44 -2.70
C THR A 200 -11.95 -9.71 -3.04
N GLY A 201 -11.60 -10.98 -3.23
CA GLY A 201 -10.22 -11.40 -3.53
C GLY A 201 -10.14 -12.23 -4.80
N LYS A 202 -9.26 -11.87 -5.74
CA LYS A 202 -9.04 -12.63 -6.98
C LYS A 202 -7.55 -12.82 -7.22
N SER A 203 -7.15 -14.08 -7.47
CA SER A 203 -5.80 -14.42 -7.93
C SER A 203 -5.89 -15.38 -9.13
N ALA A 204 -4.90 -15.39 -9.99
CA ALA A 204 -4.76 -16.46 -10.97
C ALA A 204 -3.94 -17.61 -10.37
N ASN A 205 -2.79 -17.29 -9.73
CA ASN A 205 -1.90 -18.29 -9.12
C ASN A 205 -1.45 -17.79 -7.75
N GLY A 206 -1.85 -18.49 -6.71
CA GLY A 206 -1.52 -18.19 -5.31
C GLY A 206 -2.64 -18.58 -4.37
N GLU A 207 -2.28 -18.73 -3.13
CA GLU A 207 -3.22 -18.99 -2.04
C GLU A 207 -3.99 -17.73 -1.68
N ILE A 208 -5.23 -17.91 -1.21
CA ILE A 208 -6.01 -16.84 -0.60
C ILE A 208 -6.32 -17.26 0.84
N ARG A 209 -5.73 -16.54 1.79
CA ARG A 209 -5.94 -16.81 3.21
C ARG A 209 -6.52 -15.59 3.91
N ILE A 210 -7.67 -15.78 4.57
CA ILE A 210 -8.31 -14.78 5.41
C ILE A 210 -8.40 -15.36 6.82
N GLY A 211 -7.63 -14.78 7.74
CA GLY A 211 -7.53 -15.27 9.11
C GLY A 211 -8.84 -15.16 9.87
N GLN A 212 -9.52 -14.02 9.77
CA GLN A 212 -10.77 -13.76 10.43
C GLN A 212 -11.69 -12.83 9.63
N VAL A 213 -12.95 -13.23 9.47
CA VAL A 213 -14.07 -12.38 9.05
C VAL A 213 -15.19 -12.48 10.07
N SER A 214 -15.83 -11.37 10.40
CA SER A 214 -16.87 -11.34 11.43
C SER A 214 -18.25 -10.95 10.89
N SER A 215 -18.32 -10.30 9.74
CA SER A 215 -19.57 -9.86 9.12
C SER A 215 -19.38 -9.60 7.62
N GLY A 216 -20.48 -9.47 6.88
CA GLY A 216 -20.50 -9.09 5.47
C GLY A 216 -20.32 -10.25 4.51
N THR A 217 -19.94 -9.92 3.28
CA THR A 217 -19.81 -10.89 2.17
C THR A 217 -18.33 -11.08 1.82
N VAL A 218 -17.90 -12.33 1.75
CA VAL A 218 -16.56 -12.73 1.30
C VAL A 218 -16.68 -13.44 -0.04
N GLU A 219 -16.20 -12.80 -1.11
CA GLU A 219 -16.14 -13.40 -2.45
C GLU A 219 -14.69 -13.58 -2.86
N VAL A 220 -14.20 -14.82 -2.90
CA VAL A 220 -12.81 -15.10 -3.24
C VAL A 220 -12.70 -16.15 -4.34
N LYS A 221 -11.76 -15.91 -5.25
CA LYS A 221 -11.51 -16.81 -6.38
C LYS A 221 -10.03 -16.90 -6.71
N THR A 222 -9.52 -18.12 -6.84
CA THR A 222 -8.21 -18.36 -7.46
C THR A 222 -8.35 -19.41 -8.58
N SER A 223 -7.42 -19.46 -9.51
CA SER A 223 -7.38 -20.57 -10.48
C SER A 223 -6.52 -21.72 -9.93
N ASN A 224 -5.36 -21.40 -9.36
CA ASN A 224 -4.43 -22.37 -8.78
C ASN A 224 -4.01 -21.89 -7.39
N GLY A 225 -4.45 -22.55 -6.36
CA GLY A 225 -4.12 -22.26 -4.97
C GLY A 225 -5.21 -22.72 -4.01
N GLU A 226 -4.81 -22.85 -2.77
CA GLU A 226 -5.71 -23.14 -1.66
C GLU A 226 -6.46 -21.87 -1.23
N ILE A 227 -7.68 -22.04 -0.73
CA ILE A 227 -8.44 -20.96 -0.10
C ILE A 227 -8.70 -21.34 1.35
N GLU A 228 -8.24 -20.54 2.29
CA GLU A 228 -8.51 -20.71 3.72
C GLU A 228 -9.24 -19.50 4.28
N ILE A 229 -10.38 -19.72 4.96
CA ILE A 229 -11.17 -18.64 5.55
C ILE A 229 -11.52 -18.99 6.99
N GLY A 230 -11.13 -18.11 7.92
CA GLY A 230 -11.54 -18.14 9.32
C GLY A 230 -12.80 -17.31 9.54
N VAL A 231 -13.82 -17.90 10.11
CA VAL A 231 -15.05 -17.21 10.51
C VAL A 231 -14.98 -16.89 12.00
N GLY A 232 -15.18 -15.64 12.36
CA GLY A 232 -15.12 -15.17 13.74
C GLY A 232 -16.06 -15.91 14.67
N ALA A 233 -15.66 -16.04 15.94
CA ALA A 233 -16.52 -16.63 16.97
C ALA A 233 -17.80 -15.80 17.13
N GLY A 234 -18.94 -16.46 17.25
CA GLY A 234 -20.25 -15.79 17.38
C GLY A 234 -20.86 -15.31 16.05
N SER A 235 -20.24 -15.62 14.90
CA SER A 235 -20.83 -15.35 13.59
C SER A 235 -21.33 -16.65 12.96
N ALA A 236 -22.54 -16.63 12.40
CA ALA A 236 -23.05 -17.70 11.54
C ALA A 236 -22.48 -17.52 10.12
N ALA A 237 -22.33 -18.60 9.37
CA ALA A 237 -21.83 -18.52 8.00
C ALA A 237 -22.76 -19.24 7.01
N ARG A 238 -23.03 -18.55 5.88
CA ARG A 238 -23.62 -19.18 4.69
C ARG A 238 -22.51 -19.45 3.69
N LEU A 239 -22.34 -20.70 3.27
CA LEU A 239 -21.20 -21.14 2.48
C LEU A 239 -21.64 -21.56 1.07
N ASP A 240 -21.04 -20.97 0.02
CA ASP A 240 -21.09 -21.40 -1.38
C ASP A 240 -19.66 -21.70 -1.83
N LEU A 241 -19.27 -22.98 -1.79
CA LEU A 241 -17.90 -23.44 -1.96
C LEU A 241 -17.79 -24.37 -3.15
N PHE A 242 -16.84 -24.11 -4.05
CA PHE A 242 -16.63 -24.93 -5.24
C PHE A 242 -15.15 -25.05 -5.59
N THR A 243 -14.68 -26.29 -5.75
CA THR A 243 -13.38 -26.62 -6.35
C THR A 243 -13.58 -27.63 -7.46
N SER A 244 -12.82 -27.46 -8.58
CA SER A 244 -12.88 -28.46 -9.66
C SER A 244 -11.98 -29.65 -9.38
N PHE A 245 -10.77 -29.39 -8.83
CA PHE A 245 -9.78 -30.41 -8.49
C PHE A 245 -9.20 -30.11 -7.11
N GLY A 246 -9.80 -30.70 -6.07
CA GLY A 246 -9.44 -30.50 -4.67
C GLY A 246 -10.57 -30.97 -3.75
N HIS A 247 -10.44 -30.67 -2.48
CA HIS A 247 -11.40 -31.06 -1.44
C HIS A 247 -11.93 -29.81 -0.74
N VAL A 248 -13.21 -29.83 -0.41
CA VAL A 248 -13.82 -28.84 0.49
C VAL A 248 -13.81 -29.40 1.90
N ARG A 249 -13.16 -28.74 2.84
CA ARG A 249 -13.10 -29.09 4.24
C ARG A 249 -13.75 -28.01 5.08
N ASN A 250 -14.87 -28.31 5.65
CA ASN A 250 -15.56 -27.44 6.58
C ASN A 250 -15.36 -27.97 8.02
N HIS A 251 -14.62 -27.18 8.81
CA HIS A 251 -14.35 -27.45 10.22
C HIS A 251 -15.25 -26.63 11.18
N MET A 252 -16.36 -26.11 10.66
CA MET A 252 -17.36 -25.43 11.48
C MET A 252 -18.46 -26.41 11.86
N ASP A 253 -18.95 -26.26 13.09
CA ASP A 253 -20.12 -26.99 13.53
C ASP A 253 -21.35 -26.58 12.73
N ALA A 254 -22.20 -27.56 12.37
CA ALA A 254 -23.47 -27.23 11.73
C ALA A 254 -24.38 -26.54 12.77
N ALA A 255 -24.85 -25.34 12.44
CA ALA A 255 -25.85 -24.65 13.21
C ALA A 255 -27.21 -24.76 12.50
N ASP A 256 -28.28 -24.99 13.23
CA ASP A 256 -29.62 -25.15 12.64
C ASP A 256 -30.03 -23.78 12.17
N SER A 257 -30.17 -22.78 12.52
CA SER A 257 -30.43 -21.42 11.96
C SER A 257 -29.75 -20.36 12.80
N PRO A 258 -29.18 -19.31 12.17
CA PRO A 258 -28.64 -18.21 12.94
C PRO A 258 -29.74 -17.56 13.80
N GLU A 259 -29.41 -17.24 15.05
CA GLU A 259 -30.32 -16.47 15.88
C GLU A 259 -30.45 -15.03 15.29
N PRO A 260 -31.56 -14.32 15.52
CA PRO A 260 -31.76 -12.98 14.96
C PRO A 260 -30.69 -11.95 15.35
N THR A 261 -29.90 -12.25 16.37
CA THR A 261 -28.81 -11.40 16.89
C THR A 261 -27.43 -11.79 16.34
N ASP A 262 -27.32 -12.91 15.61
CA ASP A 262 -26.05 -13.37 15.09
C ASP A 262 -25.59 -12.52 13.89
N SER A 263 -24.31 -12.15 13.86
CA SER A 263 -23.69 -11.64 12.65
C SER A 263 -23.59 -12.76 11.62
N VAL A 264 -24.05 -12.53 10.40
CA VAL A 264 -23.99 -13.50 9.32
C VAL A 264 -22.90 -13.13 8.35
N VAL A 265 -22.01 -14.08 8.05
CA VAL A 265 -20.99 -13.96 7.01
C VAL A 265 -21.44 -14.82 5.81
N GLU A 266 -21.55 -14.20 4.64
CA GLU A 266 -21.78 -14.92 3.39
C GLU A 266 -20.44 -15.18 2.71
N VAL A 267 -20.08 -16.45 2.51
CA VAL A 267 -18.80 -16.86 1.91
C VAL A 267 -19.06 -17.54 0.58
N SER A 268 -18.54 -16.95 -0.49
CA SER A 268 -18.42 -17.58 -1.81
C SER A 268 -16.94 -17.77 -2.15
N ALA A 269 -16.49 -19.03 -2.17
CA ALA A 269 -15.10 -19.37 -2.44
C ALA A 269 -14.98 -20.37 -3.59
N ARG A 270 -14.15 -20.04 -4.59
CA ARG A 270 -13.99 -20.85 -5.81
C ARG A 270 -12.53 -21.01 -6.19
N THR A 271 -12.10 -22.25 -6.41
CA THR A 271 -10.79 -22.55 -7.01
C THR A 271 -10.93 -23.59 -8.11
N SER A 272 -10.02 -23.60 -9.08
CA SER A 272 -9.98 -24.68 -10.06
C SER A 272 -9.09 -25.82 -9.59
N TYR A 273 -7.91 -25.49 -9.02
CA TYR A 273 -6.94 -26.46 -8.51
C TYR A 273 -6.51 -26.03 -7.11
N GLY A 274 -6.96 -26.76 -6.09
CA GLY A 274 -6.64 -26.53 -4.69
C GLY A 274 -7.80 -26.87 -3.76
N ASP A 275 -7.49 -26.96 -2.49
CA ASP A 275 -8.46 -27.23 -1.44
C ASP A 275 -9.14 -25.92 -0.97
N ILE A 276 -10.34 -26.04 -0.42
CA ILE A 276 -11.02 -24.94 0.27
C ILE A 276 -11.24 -25.37 1.71
N VAL A 277 -10.72 -24.57 2.64
CA VAL A 277 -10.80 -24.83 4.08
C VAL A 277 -11.56 -23.70 4.76
N ILE A 278 -12.63 -24.04 5.46
CA ILE A 278 -13.36 -23.11 6.32
C ILE A 278 -13.18 -23.56 7.76
N ARG A 279 -12.82 -22.63 8.65
CA ARG A 279 -12.62 -22.94 10.07
C ARG A 279 -13.13 -21.80 10.97
N ARG A 280 -13.18 -22.03 12.27
CA ARG A 280 -13.28 -20.94 13.24
C ARG A 280 -11.94 -20.20 13.37
N ALA A 281 -12.02 -18.86 13.50
CA ALA A 281 -10.87 -17.99 13.66
C ALA A 281 -10.29 -18.06 15.09
#